data_88723c11f1807bae5ad7acb9dceb0479
#
_entry.id   88723c11f1807bae5ad7acb9dceb0479
#
_cell.length_a   1.000
_cell.length_b   1.000
_cell.length_c   1.000
_cell.angle_alpha   90.00
_cell.angle_beta   90.00
_cell.angle_gamma   90.00
#
_symmetry.space_group_name_H-M   'P 1'
#
loop_
_entity.id
_entity.type
_entity.pdbx_description
1 polymer ?
#
loop_
_entity_poly.entity_id
_entity_poly.type
_entity_poly.pdbx_seq_one_letter_code
_entity_poly.pdbx_strand_id
1 'polypeptide(L)'
;MPVSNEAVTEYNENIRPFSVCRSGHAGIQRYAQVWAGDNLTCWDALKYNIATILGMGLSGVANHGCDVGGFYGESPEPELFVRWVQNGVFMPRFSIHSVNTDNTVTDHGCIVA
;
A
#
# COMPACT_ATOMS: atom_id res chain seq x y z
N MET A 1 -4.35 5.92 15.57
CA MET A 1 -5.03 6.28 14.31
C MET A 1 -6.19 7.27 14.49
N PRO A 2 -7.19 7.10 15.38
CA PRO A 2 -8.14 8.19 15.66
C PRO A 2 -7.43 9.49 15.99
N VAL A 3 -6.50 9.46 16.94
CA VAL A 3 -5.73 10.62 17.37
C VAL A 3 -4.97 11.32 16.24
N SER A 4 -4.35 10.56 15.32
CA SER A 4 -3.65 11.14 14.17
C SER A 4 -4.62 11.81 13.19
N ASN A 5 -5.80 11.23 13.01
CA ASN A 5 -6.84 11.78 12.15
C ASN A 5 -7.43 13.06 12.76
N GLU A 6 -7.71 13.02 14.06
CA GLU A 6 -8.18 14.17 14.84
C GLU A 6 -7.18 15.32 14.80
N ALA A 7 -5.89 15.05 15.02
CA ALA A 7 -4.84 16.05 15.00
C ALA A 7 -4.72 16.77 13.63
N VAL A 8 -4.86 16.04 12.53
CA VAL A 8 -4.85 16.65 11.18
C VAL A 8 -6.09 17.53 10.98
N THR A 9 -7.25 17.07 11.44
CA THR A 9 -8.50 17.82 11.33
C THR A 9 -8.46 19.08 12.22
N GLU A 10 -7.91 19.00 13.42
CA GLU A 10 -7.72 20.15 14.31
C GLU A 10 -6.72 21.17 13.75
N TYR A 11 -5.66 20.67 13.08
CA TYR A 11 -4.68 21.55 12.44
C TYR A 11 -5.29 22.37 11.28
N ASN A 12 -6.12 21.73 10.46
CA ASN A 12 -6.84 22.41 9.39
C ASN A 12 -8.10 21.63 9.00
N GLU A 13 -9.25 22.16 9.38
CA GLU A 13 -10.57 21.58 9.10
C GLU A 13 -10.91 21.45 7.60
N ASN A 14 -10.21 22.20 6.75
CA ASN A 14 -10.41 22.16 5.30
C ASN A 14 -9.57 21.08 4.60
N ILE A 15 -8.71 20.40 5.34
CA ILE A 15 -7.87 19.31 4.81
C ILE A 15 -8.46 17.97 5.23
N ARG A 16 -8.82 17.15 4.26
CA ARG A 16 -9.22 15.77 4.53
C ARG A 16 -8.01 14.97 5.03
N PRO A 17 -8.06 14.38 6.23
CA PRO A 17 -6.98 13.54 6.71
C PRO A 17 -6.68 12.37 5.77
N PHE A 18 -5.41 12.17 5.46
CA PHE A 18 -4.92 11.06 4.66
C PHE A 18 -3.83 10.34 5.44
N SER A 19 -4.17 9.21 5.99
CA SER A 19 -3.24 8.38 6.76
C SER A 19 -3.08 7.02 6.11
N VAL A 20 -1.84 6.54 6.05
CA VAL A 20 -1.51 5.18 5.64
C VAL A 20 -0.85 4.48 6.81
N CYS A 21 -1.26 3.27 7.12
CA CYS A 21 -0.68 2.48 8.20
C CYS A 21 -0.39 1.05 7.75
N ARG A 22 0.62 0.45 8.37
CA ARG A 22 1.05 -0.91 8.06
C ARG A 22 0.12 -1.97 8.63
N SER A 23 -0.51 -1.67 9.75
CA SER A 23 -1.34 -2.61 10.49
C SER A 23 -2.43 -1.90 11.25
N GLY A 24 -3.46 -2.65 11.61
CA GLY A 24 -4.55 -2.15 12.41
C GLY A 24 -5.53 -3.27 12.77
N HIS A 25 -6.40 -3.00 13.70
CA HIS A 25 -7.51 -3.88 14.05
C HIS A 25 -8.74 -3.59 13.20
N ALA A 26 -9.78 -4.39 13.33
CA ALA A 26 -11.08 -4.14 12.71
C ALA A 26 -11.59 -2.73 13.07
N GLY A 27 -11.99 -1.96 12.05
CA GLY A 27 -12.37 -0.55 12.22
C GLY A 27 -11.31 0.46 11.76
N ILE A 28 -10.07 0.01 11.48
CA ILE A 28 -9.00 0.90 11.01
C ILE A 28 -9.35 1.61 9.70
N GLN A 29 -10.13 0.98 8.85
CA GLN A 29 -10.57 1.53 7.56
C GLN A 29 -11.34 2.85 7.68
N ARG A 30 -11.81 3.19 8.87
CA ARG A 30 -12.47 4.48 9.15
C ARG A 30 -11.50 5.65 9.19
N TYR A 31 -10.21 5.38 9.41
CA TYR A 31 -9.20 6.40 9.73
C TYR A 31 -7.98 6.36 8.82
N ALA A 32 -7.72 5.22 8.18
CA ALA A 32 -6.50 5.04 7.41
C ALA A 32 -6.67 4.04 6.27
N GLN A 33 -5.82 4.18 5.28
CA GLN A 33 -5.52 3.12 4.32
C GLN A 33 -4.50 2.16 4.92
N VAL A 34 -4.47 0.94 4.41
CA VAL A 34 -3.52 -0.08 4.86
C VAL A 34 -2.78 -0.62 3.64
N TRP A 35 -1.50 -0.96 3.79
CA TRP A 35 -0.79 -1.71 2.75
C TRP A 35 -0.27 -3.04 3.28
N ALA A 36 0.05 -3.94 2.37
CA ALA A 36 0.44 -5.30 2.70
C ALA A 36 1.86 -5.45 3.31
N GLY A 37 2.53 -4.34 3.59
CA GLY A 37 3.88 -4.32 4.15
C GLY A 37 4.98 -4.51 3.11
N ASP A 38 6.19 -4.69 3.61
CA ASP A 38 7.40 -4.80 2.80
C ASP A 38 7.45 -6.18 2.13
N ASN A 39 7.25 -6.22 0.84
CA ASN A 39 7.26 -7.45 0.06
C ASN A 39 8.59 -7.62 -0.67
N LEU A 40 9.09 -8.85 -0.72
CA LEU A 40 10.24 -9.19 -1.56
C LEU A 40 9.88 -9.03 -3.04
N THR A 41 10.81 -8.51 -3.81
CA THR A 41 10.69 -8.40 -5.28
C THR A 41 10.85 -9.76 -5.93
N CYS A 42 9.77 -10.54 -6.02
CA CYS A 42 9.77 -11.85 -6.66
C CYS A 42 8.35 -12.29 -7.08
N TRP A 43 8.28 -13.30 -7.92
CA TRP A 43 7.02 -13.87 -8.43
C TRP A 43 6.14 -14.46 -7.32
N ASP A 44 6.74 -15.10 -6.34
CA ASP A 44 5.99 -15.67 -5.22
C ASP A 44 5.32 -14.59 -4.38
N ALA A 45 6.02 -13.47 -4.13
CA ALA A 45 5.45 -12.35 -3.43
C ALA A 45 4.27 -11.72 -4.20
N LEU A 46 4.38 -11.55 -5.51
CA LEU A 46 3.28 -11.10 -6.36
C LEU A 46 2.06 -12.03 -6.21
N LYS A 47 2.26 -13.34 -6.33
CA LYS A 47 1.20 -14.34 -6.18
C LYS A 47 0.57 -14.29 -4.79
N TYR A 48 1.38 -14.14 -3.75
CA TYR A 48 0.94 -14.08 -2.37
C TYR A 48 0.10 -12.82 -2.09
N ASN A 49 0.50 -11.71 -2.69
CA ASN A 49 -0.21 -10.44 -2.54
C ASN A 49 -1.64 -10.50 -3.09
N ILE A 50 -1.90 -11.22 -4.15
CA ILE A 50 -3.27 -11.38 -4.68
C ILE A 50 -4.19 -11.92 -3.59
N ALA A 51 -3.80 -13.02 -2.95
CA ALA A 51 -4.60 -13.62 -1.88
C ALA A 51 -4.69 -12.71 -0.65
N THR A 52 -3.61 -12.05 -0.28
CA THR A 52 -3.57 -11.11 0.86
C THR A 52 -4.53 -9.94 0.65
N ILE A 53 -4.49 -9.31 -0.52
CA ILE A 53 -5.33 -8.16 -0.87
C ILE A 53 -6.80 -8.57 -0.89
N LEU A 54 -7.14 -9.71 -1.48
CA LEU A 54 -8.51 -10.22 -1.46
C LEU A 54 -8.98 -10.51 -0.03
N GLY A 55 -8.13 -11.13 0.79
CA GLY A 55 -8.41 -11.40 2.20
C GLY A 55 -8.64 -10.14 3.03
N MET A 56 -7.84 -9.09 2.79
CA MET A 56 -8.04 -7.78 3.42
C MET A 56 -9.40 -7.18 3.05
N GLY A 57 -9.76 -7.21 1.76
CA GLY A 57 -11.06 -6.74 1.29
C GLY A 57 -12.23 -7.49 1.94
N LEU A 58 -12.16 -8.82 1.99
CA LEU A 58 -13.17 -9.66 2.66
C LEU A 58 -13.25 -9.42 4.17
N SER A 59 -12.15 -8.95 4.77
CA SER A 59 -12.09 -8.58 6.19
C SER A 59 -12.59 -7.15 6.47
N GLY A 60 -13.12 -6.46 5.46
CA GLY A 60 -13.68 -5.12 5.60
C GLY A 60 -12.65 -3.99 5.53
N VAL A 61 -11.40 -4.28 5.16
CA VAL A 61 -10.38 -3.26 4.92
C VAL A 61 -10.48 -2.81 3.46
N ALA A 62 -11.32 -1.82 3.18
CA ALA A 62 -11.66 -1.43 1.82
C ALA A 62 -10.54 -0.70 1.09
N ASN A 63 -9.77 0.13 1.79
CA ASN A 63 -8.70 0.95 1.21
C ASN A 63 -7.34 0.30 1.50
N HIS A 64 -6.90 -0.56 0.62
CA HIS A 64 -5.66 -1.31 0.78
C HIS A 64 -4.96 -1.57 -0.56
N GLY A 65 -3.69 -1.92 -0.50
CA GLY A 65 -2.87 -2.28 -1.64
C GLY A 65 -1.53 -2.84 -1.20
N CYS A 66 -0.66 -3.10 -2.14
CA CYS A 66 0.73 -3.52 -1.89
C CYS A 66 1.71 -2.51 -2.50
N ASP A 67 2.98 -2.73 -2.24
CA ASP A 67 4.06 -2.01 -2.92
C ASP A 67 4.24 -2.64 -4.30
N VAL A 68 3.80 -1.93 -5.32
CA VAL A 68 3.86 -2.40 -6.72
C VAL A 68 5.31 -2.44 -7.18
N GLY A 69 5.73 -3.61 -7.62
CA GLY A 69 7.12 -3.91 -8.00
C GLY A 69 7.90 -4.65 -6.92
N GLY A 70 7.36 -4.73 -5.72
CA GLY A 70 8.05 -5.23 -4.53
C GLY A 70 8.81 -4.11 -3.80
N PHE A 71 8.99 -4.25 -2.49
CA PHE A 71 9.60 -3.22 -1.66
C PHE A 71 11.12 -3.40 -1.52
N TYR A 72 11.59 -4.63 -1.31
CA TYR A 72 13.01 -4.91 -1.09
C TYR A 72 13.52 -6.10 -1.92
N GLY A 73 14.83 -6.18 -2.07
CA GLY A 73 15.52 -7.17 -2.88
C GLY A 73 16.11 -6.54 -4.13
N GLU A 74 16.39 -7.35 -5.14
CA GLU A 74 16.87 -6.86 -6.43
C GLU A 74 15.76 -6.14 -7.18
N SER A 75 16.14 -5.22 -8.05
CA SER A 75 15.16 -4.56 -8.93
C SER A 75 14.39 -5.59 -9.74
N PRO A 76 13.07 -5.42 -9.88
CA PRO A 76 12.27 -6.38 -10.63
C PRO A 76 12.69 -6.45 -12.08
N GLU A 77 12.75 -7.65 -12.64
CA GLU A 77 12.83 -7.82 -14.08
C GLU A 77 11.62 -7.16 -14.78
N PRO A 78 11.75 -6.72 -16.03
CA PRO A 78 10.69 -5.98 -16.71
C PRO A 78 9.33 -6.70 -16.73
N GLU A 79 9.30 -8.01 -16.93
CA GLU A 79 8.05 -8.77 -16.94
C GLU A 79 7.41 -8.81 -15.57
N LEU A 80 8.18 -9.10 -14.52
CA LEU A 80 7.68 -9.10 -13.15
C LEU A 80 7.08 -7.73 -12.78
N PHE A 81 7.77 -6.64 -13.13
CA PHE A 81 7.26 -5.30 -12.87
C PHE A 81 5.94 -5.03 -13.60
N VAL A 82 5.86 -5.37 -14.88
CA VAL A 82 4.62 -5.22 -15.66
C VAL A 82 3.47 -6.02 -15.02
N ARG A 83 3.71 -7.25 -14.54
CA ARG A 83 2.68 -8.05 -13.87
C ARG A 83 2.26 -7.45 -12.52
N TRP A 84 3.21 -6.87 -11.78
CA TRP A 84 2.88 -6.13 -10.56
C TRP A 84 1.99 -4.91 -10.87
N VAL A 85 2.31 -4.14 -11.90
CA VAL A 85 1.48 -3.01 -12.34
C VAL A 85 0.09 -3.48 -12.76
N GLN A 86 0.00 -4.52 -13.59
CA GLN A 86 -1.29 -5.09 -14.01
C GLN A 86 -2.14 -5.56 -12.82
N ASN A 87 -1.54 -6.15 -11.81
CA ASN A 87 -2.24 -6.52 -10.59
C ASN A 87 -2.62 -5.27 -9.76
N GLY A 88 -1.71 -4.32 -9.68
CA GLY A 88 -1.89 -3.10 -8.89
C GLY A 88 -3.07 -2.25 -9.34
N VAL A 89 -3.38 -2.17 -10.65
CA VAL A 89 -4.51 -1.38 -11.15
C VAL A 89 -5.88 -1.87 -10.68
N PHE A 90 -5.97 -3.08 -10.14
CA PHE A 90 -7.18 -3.62 -9.53
C PHE A 90 -7.25 -3.42 -8.01
N MET A 91 -6.24 -2.79 -7.42
CA MET A 91 -6.20 -2.51 -5.99
C MET A 91 -6.75 -1.12 -5.69
N PRO A 92 -7.49 -0.93 -4.59
CA PRO A 92 -7.97 0.39 -4.18
C PRO A 92 -6.86 1.41 -3.93
N ARG A 93 -5.69 0.95 -3.48
CA ARG A 93 -4.47 1.75 -3.35
C ARG A 93 -3.41 1.23 -4.32
N PHE A 94 -3.07 2.05 -5.29
CA PHE A 94 -1.95 1.81 -6.20
C PHE A 94 -0.75 2.65 -5.76
N SER A 95 0.37 2.02 -5.47
CA SER A 95 1.61 2.72 -5.10
C SER A 95 2.82 1.95 -5.59
N ILE A 96 3.67 2.60 -6.37
CA ILE A 96 5.01 2.11 -6.69
C ILE A 96 5.92 2.61 -5.58
N HIS A 97 6.41 1.69 -4.75
CA HIS A 97 7.17 2.00 -3.55
C HIS A 97 8.22 0.93 -3.31
N SER A 98 9.46 1.35 -3.16
CA SER A 98 10.59 0.42 -2.94
C SER A 98 11.71 1.08 -2.15
N VAL A 99 12.52 0.28 -1.47
CA VAL A 99 13.82 0.70 -0.94
C VAL A 99 14.89 0.51 -2.02
N ASN A 100 15.72 1.51 -2.22
CA ASN A 100 16.86 1.46 -3.14
C ASN A 100 18.10 0.87 -2.44
N THR A 101 19.09 0.48 -3.23
CA THR A 101 20.36 -0.08 -2.72
C THR A 101 21.15 0.89 -1.83
N ASP A 102 20.91 2.18 -1.95
CA ASP A 102 21.50 3.24 -1.12
C ASP A 102 20.66 3.57 0.13
N ASN A 103 19.65 2.75 0.43
CA ASN A 103 18.65 2.94 1.49
C ASN A 103 17.74 4.19 1.32
N THR A 104 17.75 4.81 0.16
CA THR A 104 16.70 5.78 -0.19
C THR A 104 15.42 5.05 -0.57
N VAL A 105 14.30 5.75 -0.54
CA VAL A 105 13.00 5.20 -0.90
C VAL A 105 12.54 5.82 -2.21
N THR A 106 12.14 4.97 -3.14
CA THR A 106 11.43 5.41 -4.35
C THR A 106 9.94 5.40 -4.06
N ASP A 107 9.33 6.57 -4.19
CA ASP A 107 7.88 6.73 -4.08
C ASP A 107 7.37 7.48 -5.32
N HIS A 108 6.80 6.75 -6.25
CA HIS A 108 6.27 7.28 -7.51
C HIS A 108 4.75 7.47 -7.46
N GLY A 109 4.29 8.02 -6.38
CA GLY A 109 2.90 8.44 -6.24
C GLY A 109 1.95 7.35 -5.77
N CYS A 110 0.97 7.78 -5.01
CA CYS A 110 -0.18 6.99 -4.62
C CYS A 110 -1.39 7.48 -5.42
N ILE A 111 -1.91 6.64 -6.30
CA ILE A 111 -3.21 6.89 -6.92
C ILE A 111 -4.26 6.21 -6.05
N VAL A 112 -5.15 7.02 -5.49
CA VAL A 112 -6.31 6.53 -4.75
C VAL A 112 -7.51 6.68 -5.67
N ALA A 113 -8.15 5.57 -5.96
CA ALA A 113 -9.41 5.55 -6.70
C ALA A 113 -10.58 5.95 -5.81
#